data_c1f6210d168789e49c4bc90fef504f0d
#
_entry.id   c1f6210d168789e49c4bc90fef504f0d
#
_cell.length_a   1.000
_cell.length_b   1.000
_cell.length_c   1.000
_cell.angle_alpha   90.00
_cell.angle_beta   90.00
_cell.angle_gamma   90.00
#
_symmetry.space_group_name_H-M   'P 1'
#
loop_
_entity.id
_entity.type
_entity.pdbx_description
1 polymer ?
#
loop_
_entity_poly.entity_id
_entity_poly.type
_entity_poly.pdbx_seq_one_letter_code
_entity_poly.pdbx_strand_id
1 'polypeptide(L)'
;MNEMISVVQTTLPGEWLEAEVGEWAFSIINEKIAVCAQRNLVDSTYRWQDKIEYGPEWRIQFKTSIDKTEQLMTRINDTHPYESPQIIWWEANSTDQYLNWVQGR
;
A
#
# COMPACT_ATOMS: atom_id res chain seq x y z
N MET A 1 -10.98 -0.27 25.26
CA MET A 1 -10.65 0.64 24.17
C MET A 1 -9.99 -0.13 23.05
N ASN A 2 -10.45 0.04 21.83
CA ASN A 2 -9.92 -0.70 20.71
C ASN A 2 -8.88 0.12 19.96
N GLU A 3 -7.71 -0.47 19.78
CA GLU A 3 -6.76 0.09 18.86
C GLU A 3 -7.19 -0.27 17.43
N MET A 4 -6.73 0.51 16.49
CA MET A 4 -7.00 0.31 15.08
C MET A 4 -5.76 -0.19 14.35
N ILE A 5 -5.95 -0.72 13.18
CA ILE A 5 -4.85 -1.02 12.27
C ILE A 5 -4.70 0.11 11.28
N SER A 6 -3.53 0.20 10.66
CA SER A 6 -3.27 1.17 9.59
C SER A 6 -3.34 0.47 8.24
N VAL A 7 -4.05 1.09 7.30
CA VAL A 7 -4.10 0.64 5.91
C VAL A 7 -3.43 1.72 5.07
N VAL A 8 -2.42 1.34 4.30
CA VAL A 8 -1.68 2.28 3.43
C VAL A 8 -1.84 1.81 1.99
N GLN A 9 -2.26 2.70 1.12
CA GLN A 9 -2.54 2.38 -0.27
C GLN A 9 -1.66 3.17 -1.22
N THR A 10 -1.21 2.51 -2.26
CA THR A 10 -0.54 3.14 -3.39
C THR A 10 -0.97 2.47 -4.70
N THR A 11 -0.57 3.07 -5.81
CA THR A 11 -0.74 2.47 -7.13
C THR A 11 0.61 2.34 -7.80
N LEU A 12 0.74 1.35 -8.66
CA LEU A 12 1.96 1.07 -9.42
C LEU A 12 1.60 1.00 -10.91
N PRO A 13 2.60 1.20 -11.82
CA PRO A 13 2.31 1.17 -13.24
C PRO A 13 1.64 -0.11 -13.70
N GLY A 14 0.62 0.02 -14.52
CA GLY A 14 -0.11 -1.14 -15.05
C GLY A 14 0.73 -2.02 -15.97
N GLU A 15 1.79 -1.48 -16.55
CA GLU A 15 2.72 -2.26 -17.39
C GLU A 15 3.68 -3.14 -16.58
N TRP A 16 3.76 -2.95 -15.27
CA TRP A 16 4.53 -3.87 -14.45
C TRP A 16 3.90 -5.26 -14.52
N LEU A 17 4.75 -6.28 -14.61
CA LEU A 17 4.27 -7.65 -14.53
C LEU A 17 3.82 -7.96 -13.12
N GLU A 18 2.88 -8.89 -13.00
CA GLU A 18 2.43 -9.29 -11.67
C GLU A 18 3.59 -9.75 -10.78
N ALA A 19 4.56 -10.46 -11.36
CA ALA A 19 5.72 -10.90 -10.61
C ALA A 19 6.55 -9.74 -10.06
N GLU A 20 6.64 -8.64 -10.80
CA GLU A 20 7.36 -7.45 -10.33
C GLU A 20 6.64 -6.79 -9.17
N VAL A 21 5.32 -6.67 -9.26
CA VAL A 21 4.52 -6.12 -8.17
C VAL A 21 4.62 -7.02 -6.94
N GLY A 22 4.54 -8.33 -7.15
CA GLY A 22 4.65 -9.30 -6.06
C GLY A 22 6.01 -9.25 -5.38
N GLU A 23 7.08 -9.09 -6.14
CA GLU A 23 8.43 -8.98 -5.58
C GLU A 23 8.60 -7.70 -4.77
N TRP A 24 8.09 -6.59 -5.28
CA TRP A 24 8.13 -5.31 -4.57
C TRP A 24 7.37 -5.41 -3.24
N ALA A 25 6.16 -5.99 -3.28
CA ALA A 25 5.36 -6.17 -2.07
C ALA A 25 6.06 -7.12 -1.09
N PHE A 26 6.60 -8.22 -1.60
CA PHE A 26 7.32 -9.19 -0.77
C PHE A 26 8.47 -8.53 -0.01
N SER A 27 9.22 -7.65 -0.66
CA SER A 27 10.36 -7.01 -0.01
C SER A 27 9.92 -6.19 1.21
N ILE A 28 8.79 -5.51 1.11
CA ILE A 28 8.26 -4.70 2.20
C ILE A 28 7.78 -5.59 3.35
N ILE A 29 7.08 -6.67 3.03
CA ILE A 29 6.63 -7.62 4.05
C ILE A 29 7.84 -8.29 4.73
N ASN A 30 8.85 -8.65 3.94
CA ASN A 30 10.05 -9.29 4.45
C ASN A 30 10.84 -8.38 5.40
N GLU A 31 10.76 -7.08 5.20
CA GLU A 31 11.38 -6.08 6.08
C GLU A 31 10.58 -5.86 7.37
N LYS A 32 9.45 -6.53 7.52
CA LYS A 32 8.59 -6.45 8.70
C LYS A 32 7.99 -5.07 8.96
N ILE A 33 7.86 -4.28 7.91
CA ILE A 33 7.24 -2.95 7.98
C ILE A 33 5.73 -3.07 7.83
N ALA A 34 5.27 -4.09 7.14
CA ALA A 34 3.86 -4.42 7.01
C ALA A 34 3.68 -5.92 7.13
N VAL A 35 2.47 -6.35 7.47
CA VAL A 35 2.16 -7.78 7.67
C VAL A 35 1.37 -8.37 6.54
N CYS A 36 0.74 -7.53 5.71
CA CYS A 36 -0.13 -7.99 4.63
C CYS A 36 -0.08 -6.99 3.50
N ALA A 37 -0.08 -7.49 2.28
CA ALA A 37 -0.20 -6.70 1.06
C ALA A 37 -1.19 -7.39 0.13
N GLN A 38 -2.18 -6.65 -0.33
CA GLN A 38 -3.18 -7.17 -1.26
C GLN A 38 -3.25 -6.25 -2.47
N ARG A 39 -3.38 -6.82 -3.65
CA ARG A 39 -3.35 -6.04 -4.88
C ARG A 39 -4.37 -6.52 -5.90
N ASN A 40 -4.77 -5.59 -6.75
CA ASN A 40 -5.60 -5.89 -7.92
C ASN A 40 -5.36 -4.83 -8.99
N LEU A 41 -5.67 -5.16 -10.22
CA LEU A 41 -5.66 -4.18 -11.32
C LEU A 41 -6.92 -3.33 -11.24
N VAL A 42 -6.74 -2.03 -11.46
CA VAL A 42 -7.84 -1.08 -11.58
C VAL A 42 -7.64 -0.23 -12.82
N ASP A 43 -8.72 0.33 -13.34
CA ASP A 43 -8.63 1.35 -14.38
C ASP A 43 -8.70 2.71 -13.71
N SER A 44 -7.70 3.53 -13.97
CA SER A 44 -7.60 4.86 -13.38
C SER A 44 -7.87 5.91 -14.44
N THR A 45 -8.64 6.94 -14.08
CA THR A 45 -8.84 8.13 -14.91
C THR A 45 -8.53 9.32 -14.03
N TYR A 46 -7.58 10.15 -14.46
CA TYR A 46 -7.08 11.22 -13.58
C TYR A 46 -6.58 12.39 -14.42
N ARG A 47 -6.44 13.52 -13.76
CA ARG A 47 -5.91 14.74 -14.38
C ARG A 47 -4.41 14.85 -14.08
N TRP A 48 -3.64 15.05 -15.14
CA TRP A 48 -2.21 15.25 -15.03
C TRP A 48 -1.76 16.32 -16.02
N GLN A 49 -1.16 17.41 -15.54
CA GLN A 49 -0.66 18.51 -16.38
C GLN A 49 -1.72 19.02 -17.37
N ASP A 50 -2.91 19.31 -16.84
CA ASP A 50 -4.05 19.83 -17.60
C ASP A 50 -4.63 18.88 -18.65
N LYS A 51 -4.22 17.63 -18.63
CA LYS A 51 -4.76 16.59 -19.50
C LYS A 51 -5.46 15.53 -18.67
N ILE A 52 -6.38 14.85 -19.32
CA ILE A 52 -7.02 13.68 -18.70
C ILE A 52 -6.31 12.45 -19.22
N GLU A 53 -5.76 11.70 -18.30
CA GLU A 53 -5.08 10.44 -18.56
C GLU A 53 -5.92 9.28 -18.06
N TYR A 54 -5.79 8.12 -18.70
CA TYR A 54 -6.49 6.93 -18.25
C TYR A 54 -5.69 5.69 -18.61
N GLY A 55 -5.86 4.66 -17.82
CA GLY A 55 -5.19 3.40 -18.08
C GLY A 55 -5.18 2.51 -16.85
N PRO A 56 -4.66 1.30 -17.01
CA PRO A 56 -4.59 0.35 -15.89
C PRO A 56 -3.47 0.73 -14.92
N GLU A 57 -3.74 0.46 -13.65
CA GLU A 57 -2.75 0.54 -12.59
C GLU A 57 -2.95 -0.63 -11.64
N TRP A 58 -1.87 -1.05 -10.98
CA TRP A 58 -1.97 -1.94 -9.86
C TRP A 58 -2.30 -1.11 -8.63
N ARG A 59 -3.38 -1.47 -7.94
CA ARG A 59 -3.69 -0.88 -6.63
C ARG A 59 -3.24 -1.87 -5.58
N ILE A 60 -2.44 -1.41 -4.63
CA ILE A 60 -1.95 -2.26 -3.56
C ILE A 60 -2.24 -1.63 -2.21
N GLN A 61 -2.75 -2.43 -1.28
CA GLN A 61 -3.03 -2.01 0.08
C GLN A 61 -2.18 -2.83 1.04
N PHE A 62 -1.47 -2.13 1.90
CA PHE A 62 -0.69 -2.74 2.98
C PHE A 62 -1.42 -2.56 4.29
N LYS A 63 -1.31 -3.55 5.16
CA LYS A 63 -1.82 -3.45 6.52
C LYS A 63 -0.66 -3.56 7.49
N THR A 64 -0.67 -2.69 8.48
CA THR A 64 0.39 -2.63 9.49
C THR A 64 -0.17 -2.06 10.79
N SER A 65 0.63 -2.07 11.83
CA SER A 65 0.27 -1.41 13.08
C SER A 65 0.41 0.12 12.92
N ILE A 66 -0.36 0.87 13.69
CA ILE A 66 -0.39 2.32 13.58
C ILE A 66 0.99 2.94 13.77
N ASP A 67 1.78 2.41 14.70
CA ASP A 67 3.12 2.92 14.98
C ASP A 67 4.10 2.75 13.81
N LYS A 68 3.80 1.90 12.85
CA LYS A 68 4.65 1.70 11.67
C LYS A 68 4.19 2.42 10.42
N THR A 69 3.10 3.17 10.50
CA THR A 69 2.52 3.85 9.33
C THR A 69 3.52 4.76 8.64
N GLU A 70 4.20 5.61 9.39
CA GLU A 70 5.15 6.57 8.81
C GLU A 70 6.34 5.86 8.17
N GLN A 71 6.86 4.84 8.83
CA GLN A 71 7.96 4.04 8.27
C GLN A 71 7.55 3.37 6.96
N LEU A 72 6.33 2.87 6.89
CA LEU A 72 5.80 2.23 5.70
C LEU A 72 5.65 3.24 4.55
N MET A 73 5.11 4.43 4.84
CA MET A 73 4.97 5.48 3.83
C MET A 73 6.32 5.88 3.26
N THR A 74 7.31 6.05 4.12
CA THR A 74 8.67 6.40 3.71
C THR A 74 9.26 5.31 2.81
N ARG A 75 9.09 4.04 3.20
CA ARG A 75 9.60 2.91 2.43
C ARG A 75 8.97 2.84 1.04
N ILE A 76 7.65 3.05 0.96
CA ILE A 76 6.93 3.07 -0.31
C ILE A 76 7.44 4.22 -1.18
N ASN A 77 7.56 5.41 -0.60
CA ASN A 77 7.99 6.59 -1.34
C ASN A 77 9.42 6.43 -1.88
N ASP A 78 10.31 5.86 -1.09
CA ASP A 78 11.73 5.73 -1.44
C ASP A 78 11.96 4.82 -2.64
N THR A 79 11.05 3.90 -2.90
CA THR A 79 11.22 2.92 -4.00
C THR A 79 10.10 3.00 -5.03
N HIS A 80 9.28 4.04 -4.97
CA HIS A 80 8.17 4.18 -5.90
C HIS A 80 8.67 4.64 -7.27
N PRO A 81 8.14 4.06 -8.37
CA PRO A 81 8.56 4.45 -9.72
C PRO A 81 8.01 5.81 -10.17
N TYR A 82 6.95 6.30 -9.55
CA TYR A 82 6.38 7.59 -9.91
C TYR A 82 7.06 8.74 -9.17
N GLU A 83 7.14 9.90 -9.83
CA GLU A 83 7.65 11.12 -9.19
C GLU A 83 6.71 11.61 -8.08
N SER A 84 5.41 11.54 -8.33
CA SER A 84 4.40 11.99 -7.38
C SER A 84 3.39 10.87 -7.13
N PRO A 85 3.77 9.85 -6.35
CA PRO A 85 2.91 8.69 -6.18
C PRO A 85 1.72 8.98 -5.29
N GLN A 86 0.62 8.23 -5.53
CA GLN A 86 -0.46 8.17 -4.57
C GLN A 86 0.03 7.38 -3.36
N ILE A 87 0.06 8.02 -2.20
CA ILE A 87 0.30 7.35 -0.93
C ILE A 87 -0.74 7.90 0.03
N ILE A 88 -1.77 7.12 0.27
CA ILE A 88 -2.84 7.50 1.18
C ILE A 88 -2.96 6.44 2.27
N TRP A 89 -3.49 6.84 3.41
CA TRP A 89 -3.66 5.90 4.52
C TRP A 89 -4.85 6.28 5.37
N TRP A 90 -5.35 5.29 6.07
CA TRP A 90 -6.43 5.48 7.03
C TRP A 90 -6.34 4.42 8.12
N GLU A 91 -7.00 4.68 9.21
CA GLU A 91 -7.09 3.74 10.31
C GLU A 91 -8.40 2.98 10.19
N ALA A 92 -8.35 1.69 10.48
CA ALA A 92 -9.50 0.83 10.37
C ALA A 92 -9.72 0.04 11.65
N ASN A 93 -10.97 -0.11 12.03
CA ASN A 93 -11.35 -1.03 13.10
C ASN A 93 -11.21 -2.46 12.62
N SER A 94 -10.85 -3.34 13.51
CA SER A 94 -10.78 -4.76 13.20
C SER A 94 -11.21 -5.57 14.40
N THR A 95 -11.35 -6.88 14.20
CA THR A 95 -11.53 -7.78 15.33
C THR A 95 -10.26 -7.81 16.17
N ASP A 96 -10.39 -8.11 17.45
CA ASP A 96 -9.24 -8.22 18.33
C ASP A 96 -8.24 -9.26 17.86
N GLN A 97 -8.74 -10.35 17.32
CA GLN A 97 -7.89 -11.43 16.82
C GLN A 97 -7.01 -10.95 15.67
N TYR A 98 -7.58 -10.25 14.71
CA TYR A 98 -6.83 -9.73 13.56
C TYR A 98 -5.85 -8.63 14.00
N LEU A 99 -6.30 -7.76 14.89
CA LEU A 99 -5.45 -6.70 15.45
C LEU A 99 -4.22 -7.28 16.12
N ASN A 100 -4.39 -8.33 16.93
CA ASN A 100 -3.28 -8.98 17.59
C ASN A 100 -2.28 -9.56 16.58
N TRP A 101 -2.79 -10.16 15.52
CA TRP A 101 -1.92 -10.69 14.48
C TRP A 101 -1.14 -9.57 13.78
N VAL A 102 -1.80 -8.47 13.43
CA VAL A 102 -1.14 -7.31 12.79
C VAL A 102 -0.05 -6.74 13.69
N GLN A 103 -0.28 -6.71 14.99
CA GLN A 103 0.67 -6.18 15.97
C GLN A 103 1.76 -7.17 16.38
N GLY A 104 1.71 -8.38 15.86
CA GLY A 104 2.71 -9.39 16.17
C GLY A 104 2.53 -10.06 17.54
N ARG A 105 1.31 -10.07 18.00
CA ARG A 105 1.00 -10.68 19.30
C ARG A 105 0.40 -12.08 19.16
#